data_29b1c1f88d0d14474d018681c0e8af00
#
_entry.id   29b1c1f88d0d14474d018681c0e8af00
#
_cell.length_a   1.000
_cell.length_b   1.000
_cell.length_c   1.000
_cell.angle_alpha   90.00
_cell.angle_beta   90.00
_cell.angle_gamma   90.00
#
_symmetry.space_group_name_H-M   'P 1'
#
loop_
_entity.id
_entity.type
_entity.pdbx_description
1 polymer ?
#
loop_
_entity_poly.entity_id
_entity_poly.type
_entity_poly.pdbx_seq_one_letter_code
_entity_poly.pdbx_strand_id
1 'polypeptide(L)'
;YAFGRIPGGYLKREAKPSDHGILTARMIDRPIRPGFADGFKQEVHIVATPLVLDTQDLPDCISVMGASAALMCASAPFDGPAACVRIGRNIETGEFIVNPTVEEDENSDLELTIAGTADYISMVEAGAQEISEEDMLAAMTFGQEAIKAFCEEQSAFLAEVAPEPREWPVHVADPSIAARIEPFFDAMSAALKDADKHARMAKVDELKASIKENEFTEEERAAWGSDIAAELKSLEKHAMRAMVIETGERADGRTSTEIRPLHIVAGYLPRVHGS
;
A
#
# COMPACT_ATOMS: atom_id res chain seq x y z
N TYR A 1 11.96 14.33 21.16
CA TYR A 1 13.10 14.22 22.09
C TYR A 1 14.43 13.92 21.36
N ALA A 2 14.40 13.18 20.24
CA ALA A 2 15.61 12.84 19.50
C ALA A 2 16.39 14.07 18.96
N PHE A 3 15.71 15.16 18.68
CA PHE A 3 16.32 16.45 18.32
C PHE A 3 16.89 17.25 19.51
N GLY A 4 16.90 16.69 20.72
CA GLY A 4 17.35 17.40 21.92
C GLY A 4 16.43 18.54 22.36
N ARG A 5 15.18 18.57 21.85
CA ARG A 5 14.19 19.57 22.24
C ARG A 5 13.06 18.91 23.03
N ILE A 6 12.59 19.57 24.07
CA ILE A 6 11.40 19.15 24.80
C ILE A 6 10.20 19.45 23.88
N PRO A 7 9.40 18.44 23.48
CA PRO A 7 8.20 18.69 22.70
C PRO A 7 7.18 19.44 23.54
N GLY A 8 6.52 20.36 22.92
CA GLY A 8 5.45 21.05 23.55
C GLY A 8 5.58 22.56 23.48
N GLY A 9 4.65 23.17 24.02
CA GLY A 9 4.34 24.57 24.24
C GLY A 9 2.97 24.58 24.85
N TYR A 10 2.53 25.68 25.38
CA TYR A 10 1.25 25.81 26.08
C TYR A 10 0.05 25.29 25.24
N LEU A 11 0.15 25.33 23.90
CA LEU A 11 -0.90 24.89 22.97
C LEU A 11 -0.63 23.53 22.31
N LYS A 12 0.53 22.93 22.47
CA LYS A 12 0.87 21.62 21.88
C LYS A 12 0.91 20.56 22.97
N ARG A 13 -0.03 19.62 22.91
CA ARG A 13 -0.03 18.42 23.74
C ARG A 13 0.76 17.31 23.07
N GLU A 14 1.52 16.56 23.84
CA GLU A 14 2.33 15.41 23.40
C GLU A 14 1.55 14.27 22.75
N ALA A 15 0.24 14.21 23.02
CA ALA A 15 -0.62 13.13 22.58
C ALA A 15 -0.89 13.05 21.06
N LYS A 16 -0.50 14.07 20.29
CA LYS A 16 -0.74 14.08 18.84
C LYS A 16 0.61 13.99 18.10
N PRO A 17 0.82 12.95 17.26
CA PRO A 17 2.02 12.85 16.44
C PRO A 17 2.17 14.08 15.52
N SER A 18 3.42 14.43 15.20
CA SER A 18 3.71 15.44 14.17
C SER A 18 3.30 14.92 12.79
N ASP A 19 3.11 15.82 11.82
CA ASP A 19 2.81 15.44 10.44
C ASP A 19 3.90 14.53 9.86
N HIS A 20 5.18 14.84 10.13
CA HIS A 20 6.30 13.98 9.78
C HIS A 20 6.19 12.59 10.42
N GLY A 21 5.85 12.50 11.70
CA GLY A 21 5.64 11.21 12.39
C GLY A 21 4.49 10.40 11.78
N ILE A 22 3.42 11.07 11.35
CA ILE A 22 2.29 10.41 10.65
C ILE A 22 2.74 9.89 9.28
N LEU A 23 3.49 10.69 8.52
CA LEU A 23 4.00 10.29 7.20
C LEU A 23 4.98 9.12 7.31
N THR A 24 5.90 9.16 8.27
CA THR A 24 6.82 8.04 8.53
C THR A 24 6.07 6.76 8.94
N ALA A 25 5.04 6.87 9.79
CA ALA A 25 4.21 5.71 10.14
C ALA A 25 3.50 5.11 8.93
N ARG A 26 3.00 5.95 8.01
CA ARG A 26 2.40 5.49 6.75
C ARG A 26 3.43 4.86 5.81
N MET A 27 4.65 5.38 5.80
CA MET A 27 5.75 4.83 5.01
C MET A 27 6.16 3.44 5.52
N ILE A 28 6.09 3.19 6.84
CA ILE A 28 6.28 1.85 7.42
C ILE A 28 5.12 0.93 7.07
N ASP A 29 3.88 1.38 7.24
CA ASP A 29 2.67 0.58 7.06
C ASP A 29 2.48 0.08 5.61
N ARG A 30 2.74 0.93 4.62
CA ARG A 30 2.46 0.65 3.20
C ARG A 30 3.23 -0.56 2.62
N PRO A 31 4.54 -0.73 2.84
CA PRO A 31 5.28 -1.89 2.35
C PRO A 31 5.10 -3.14 3.23
N ILE A 32 4.79 -2.97 4.51
CA ILE A 32 4.71 -4.07 5.48
C ILE A 32 3.33 -4.75 5.47
N ARG A 33 2.26 -3.97 5.40
CA ARG A 33 0.89 -4.51 5.46
C ARG A 33 0.59 -5.58 4.40
N PRO A 34 0.99 -5.44 3.13
CA PRO A 34 0.75 -6.46 2.11
C PRO A 34 1.51 -7.77 2.33
N GLY A 35 2.58 -7.76 3.12
CA GLY A 35 3.40 -8.94 3.41
C GLY A 35 2.82 -9.87 4.47
N PHE A 36 1.68 -9.53 5.10
CA PHE A 36 1.03 -10.46 6.01
C PHE A 36 0.20 -11.48 5.25
N ALA A 37 0.18 -12.72 5.76
CA ALA A 37 -0.61 -13.80 5.20
C ALA A 37 -2.11 -13.44 5.12
N ASP A 38 -2.75 -13.78 4.01
CA ASP A 38 -4.19 -13.66 3.87
C ASP A 38 -4.90 -14.43 5.00
N GLY A 39 -5.88 -13.80 5.64
CA GLY A 39 -6.59 -14.40 6.77
C GLY A 39 -5.92 -14.22 8.14
N PHE A 40 -4.76 -13.59 8.23
CA PHE A 40 -4.19 -13.16 9.50
C PHE A 40 -4.98 -11.97 10.04
N LYS A 41 -5.71 -12.17 11.15
CA LYS A 41 -6.65 -11.18 11.72
C LYS A 41 -6.21 -10.67 13.11
N GLN A 42 -5.00 -10.97 13.55
CA GLN A 42 -4.47 -10.46 14.81
C GLN A 42 -4.04 -9.01 14.68
N GLU A 43 -4.18 -8.25 15.76
CA GLU A 43 -3.69 -6.87 15.81
C GLU A 43 -2.16 -6.86 15.80
N VAL A 44 -1.59 -6.00 14.96
CA VAL A 44 -0.15 -5.75 14.89
C VAL A 44 0.11 -4.30 15.27
N HIS A 45 0.90 -4.10 16.31
CA HIS A 45 1.32 -2.79 16.76
C HIS A 45 2.84 -2.65 16.64
N ILE A 46 3.31 -1.79 15.76
CA ILE A 46 4.71 -1.48 15.53
C ILE A 46 5.01 -0.10 16.11
N VAL A 47 6.02 -0.02 16.96
CA VAL A 47 6.49 1.24 17.55
C VAL A 47 7.94 1.47 17.16
N ALA A 48 8.19 2.47 16.31
CA ALA A 48 9.51 2.92 15.97
C ALA A 48 9.90 4.13 16.86
N THR A 49 10.93 3.98 17.68
CA THR A 49 11.37 5.02 18.61
C THR A 49 12.80 5.44 18.28
N PRO A 50 13.01 6.58 17.60
CA PRO A 50 14.35 7.12 17.40
C PRO A 50 14.95 7.52 18.76
N LEU A 51 16.10 6.95 19.13
CA LEU A 51 16.83 7.29 20.36
C LEU A 51 17.83 8.40 20.12
N VAL A 52 18.44 8.40 18.94
CA VAL A 52 19.39 9.41 18.47
C VAL A 52 19.04 9.75 17.04
N LEU A 53 19.16 11.01 16.67
CA LEU A 53 18.92 11.49 15.32
C LEU A 53 20.14 12.28 14.86
N ASP A 54 20.69 11.92 13.72
CA ASP A 54 21.58 12.74 12.93
C ASP A 54 20.77 13.75 12.11
N THR A 55 21.31 14.94 11.92
CA THR A 55 20.63 15.99 11.11
C THR A 55 20.86 15.83 9.62
N GLN A 56 21.78 14.98 9.22
CA GLN A 56 22.11 14.70 7.82
C GLN A 56 21.38 13.46 7.30
N ASP A 57 21.16 12.45 8.17
CA ASP A 57 20.54 11.20 7.80
C ASP A 57 19.12 11.10 8.38
N LEU A 58 18.12 11.00 7.52
CA LEU A 58 16.73 10.89 7.95
C LEU A 58 16.39 9.46 8.38
N PRO A 59 15.69 9.27 9.51
CA PRO A 59 15.45 7.96 10.10
C PRO A 59 14.29 7.18 9.46
N ASP A 60 13.63 7.71 8.46
CA ASP A 60 12.40 7.17 7.91
C ASP A 60 12.61 5.83 7.17
N CYS A 61 13.57 5.74 6.24
CA CYS A 61 13.87 4.49 5.53
C CYS A 61 14.35 3.38 6.48
N ILE A 62 15.24 3.69 7.41
CA ILE A 62 15.72 2.72 8.38
C ILE A 62 14.62 2.24 9.34
N SER A 63 13.61 3.07 9.60
CA SER A 63 12.44 2.69 10.41
C SER A 63 11.62 1.57 9.75
N VAL A 64 11.53 1.53 8.43
CA VAL A 64 10.89 0.43 7.69
C VAL A 64 11.67 -0.87 7.87
N MET A 65 13.00 -0.81 7.72
CA MET A 65 13.87 -1.97 7.90
C MET A 65 13.83 -2.49 9.34
N GLY A 66 13.85 -1.57 10.32
CA GLY A 66 13.71 -1.92 11.74
C GLY A 66 12.38 -2.59 12.06
N ALA A 67 11.27 -2.12 11.47
CA ALA A 67 9.96 -2.73 11.60
C ALA A 67 9.91 -4.13 10.96
N SER A 68 10.49 -4.29 9.77
CA SER A 68 10.63 -5.58 9.08
C SER A 68 11.41 -6.59 9.92
N ALA A 69 12.61 -6.22 10.38
CA ALA A 69 13.43 -7.08 11.22
C ALA A 69 12.73 -7.47 12.53
N ALA A 70 12.03 -6.54 13.17
CA ALA A 70 11.28 -6.81 14.39
C ALA A 70 10.14 -7.82 14.19
N LEU A 71 9.40 -7.72 13.08
CA LEU A 71 8.35 -8.69 12.72
C LEU A 71 8.91 -10.08 12.47
N MET A 72 10.04 -10.17 11.77
CA MET A 72 10.71 -11.44 11.51
C MET A 72 11.26 -12.05 12.80
N CYS A 73 11.86 -11.26 13.68
CA CYS A 73 12.30 -11.71 15.00
C CYS A 73 11.15 -12.16 15.91
N ALA A 74 9.96 -11.57 15.73
CA ALA A 74 8.76 -11.99 16.43
C ALA A 74 8.11 -13.24 15.84
N SER A 75 8.67 -13.79 14.75
CA SER A 75 8.09 -14.89 13.96
C SER A 75 6.64 -14.61 13.55
N ALA A 76 6.32 -13.34 13.22
CA ALA A 76 5.03 -12.97 12.67
C ALA A 76 4.83 -13.64 11.30
N PRO A 77 3.58 -13.92 10.86
CA PRO A 77 3.31 -14.49 9.55
C PRO A 77 3.43 -13.41 8.46
N PHE A 78 4.63 -12.89 8.33
CA PHE A 78 5.05 -11.80 7.46
C PHE A 78 6.03 -12.31 6.42
N ASP A 79 5.70 -12.11 5.14
CA ASP A 79 6.50 -12.48 3.99
C ASP A 79 7.54 -11.38 3.70
N GLY A 80 8.56 -11.35 4.56
CA GLY A 80 9.68 -10.43 4.48
C GLY A 80 11.00 -11.14 4.18
N PRO A 81 12.14 -10.42 4.22
CA PRO A 81 12.29 -9.05 4.67
C PRO A 81 11.80 -7.99 3.68
N ALA A 82 11.43 -6.83 4.21
CA ALA A 82 11.17 -5.63 3.46
C ALA A 82 12.20 -4.54 3.80
N ALA A 83 12.61 -3.78 2.78
CA ALA A 83 13.50 -2.64 2.95
C ALA A 83 12.95 -1.40 2.24
N CYS A 84 13.48 -0.25 2.61
CA CYS A 84 13.14 1.03 2.04
C CYS A 84 14.42 1.82 1.78
N VAL A 85 14.46 2.50 0.64
CA VAL A 85 15.55 3.41 0.28
C VAL A 85 14.99 4.70 -0.31
N ARG A 86 15.74 5.77 -0.13
CA ARG A 86 15.56 7.02 -0.87
C ARG A 86 16.61 7.08 -1.97
N ILE A 87 16.20 7.52 -3.15
CA ILE A 87 17.07 7.71 -4.30
C ILE A 87 17.03 9.18 -4.67
N GLY A 88 18.18 9.82 -4.63
CA GLY A 88 18.43 11.13 -5.21
C GLY A 88 19.10 11.01 -6.57
N ARG A 89 19.06 12.09 -7.36
CA ARG A 89 19.81 12.21 -8.60
C ARG A 89 20.54 13.54 -8.63
N ASN A 90 21.85 13.50 -8.69
CA ASN A 90 22.67 14.71 -8.75
C ASN A 90 22.36 15.49 -10.03
N ILE A 91 21.99 16.77 -9.92
CA ILE A 91 21.61 17.63 -11.04
C ILE A 91 22.77 17.82 -12.04
N GLU A 92 24.01 17.90 -11.56
CA GLU A 92 25.17 18.20 -12.41
C GLU A 92 25.70 16.98 -13.14
N THR A 93 25.74 15.81 -12.45
CA THR A 93 26.33 14.58 -12.99
C THR A 93 25.31 13.60 -13.55
N GLY A 94 24.04 13.70 -13.14
CA GLY A 94 22.99 12.75 -13.45
C GLY A 94 23.12 11.40 -12.72
N GLU A 95 24.06 11.27 -11.77
CA GLU A 95 24.29 10.03 -11.03
C GLU A 95 23.24 9.84 -9.93
N PHE A 96 22.82 8.59 -9.73
CA PHE A 96 21.90 8.22 -8.66
C PHE A 96 22.65 7.98 -7.34
N ILE A 97 22.03 8.42 -6.24
CA ILE A 97 22.57 8.30 -4.87
C ILE A 97 21.54 7.54 -4.02
N VAL A 98 21.99 6.49 -3.32
CA VAL A 98 21.16 5.78 -2.35
C VAL A 98 21.22 6.49 -1.01
N ASN A 99 20.06 6.78 -0.42
CA ASN A 99 19.90 7.46 0.86
C ASN A 99 20.73 8.76 0.93
N PRO A 100 20.47 9.74 0.03
CA PRO A 100 21.21 10.98 0.03
C PRO A 100 21.11 11.68 1.39
N THR A 101 22.20 12.33 1.80
CA THR A 101 22.20 13.26 2.92
C THR A 101 21.32 14.46 2.62
N VAL A 102 20.96 15.24 3.63
CA VAL A 102 20.17 16.48 3.44
C VAL A 102 20.88 17.45 2.47
N GLU A 103 22.20 17.55 2.53
CA GLU A 103 22.98 18.39 1.61
C GLU A 103 22.98 17.87 0.16
N GLU A 104 23.07 16.56 -0.01
CA GLU A 104 22.99 15.93 -1.35
C GLU A 104 21.59 16.05 -1.95
N ASP A 105 20.55 15.97 -1.11
CA ASP A 105 19.15 16.08 -1.51
C ASP A 105 18.80 17.51 -1.99
N GLU A 106 19.41 18.55 -1.39
CA GLU A 106 19.28 19.94 -1.86
C GLU A 106 19.81 20.14 -3.30
N ASN A 107 20.75 19.30 -3.74
CA ASN A 107 21.31 19.28 -5.08
C ASN A 107 20.73 18.19 -5.99
N SER A 108 19.56 17.68 -5.65
CA SER A 108 18.86 16.62 -6.37
C SER A 108 17.65 17.15 -7.12
N ASP A 109 17.42 16.67 -8.35
CA ASP A 109 16.19 16.88 -9.11
C ASP A 109 15.17 15.74 -8.94
N LEU A 110 15.53 14.73 -8.14
CA LEU A 110 14.70 13.57 -7.83
C LEU A 110 14.75 13.28 -6.34
N GLU A 111 13.57 13.21 -5.72
CA GLU A 111 13.36 12.62 -4.39
C GLU A 111 12.45 11.39 -4.56
N LEU A 112 13.06 10.20 -4.71
CA LEU A 112 12.32 8.96 -4.92
C LEU A 112 12.48 8.05 -3.72
N THR A 113 11.40 7.82 -2.99
CA THR A 113 11.34 6.82 -1.91
C THR A 113 10.66 5.56 -2.42
N ILE A 114 11.36 4.44 -2.37
CA ILE A 114 10.82 3.13 -2.73
C ILE A 114 11.02 2.13 -1.60
N ALA A 115 10.07 1.23 -1.46
CA ALA A 115 10.17 0.12 -0.53
C ALA A 115 9.59 -1.15 -1.15
N GLY A 116 10.08 -2.29 -0.71
CA GLY A 116 9.65 -3.58 -1.21
C GLY A 116 10.45 -4.72 -0.60
N THR A 117 10.38 -5.87 -1.25
CA THR A 117 11.18 -7.06 -0.95
C THR A 117 12.34 -7.19 -1.95
N ALA A 118 13.11 -8.26 -1.84
CA ALA A 118 14.17 -8.55 -2.82
C ALA A 118 13.63 -8.72 -4.25
N ASP A 119 12.35 -9.12 -4.41
CA ASP A 119 11.78 -9.50 -5.69
C ASP A 119 10.90 -8.42 -6.34
N TYR A 120 10.32 -7.50 -5.54
CA TYR A 120 9.40 -6.48 -6.06
C TYR A 120 9.34 -5.21 -5.22
N ILE A 121 9.00 -4.11 -5.88
CA ILE A 121 8.68 -2.83 -5.26
C ILE A 121 7.19 -2.82 -4.90
N SER A 122 6.86 -2.59 -3.62
CA SER A 122 5.49 -2.52 -3.10
C SER A 122 5.02 -1.09 -2.81
N MET A 123 5.96 -0.14 -2.67
CA MET A 123 5.67 1.27 -2.41
C MET A 123 6.58 2.16 -3.24
N VAL A 124 5.99 3.17 -3.84
CA VAL A 124 6.69 4.25 -4.54
C VAL A 124 6.10 5.59 -4.10
N GLU A 125 6.96 6.53 -3.77
CA GLU A 125 6.60 7.93 -3.52
C GLU A 125 7.70 8.81 -4.09
N ALA A 126 7.34 9.78 -4.93
CA ALA A 126 8.34 10.60 -5.61
C ALA A 126 7.93 12.06 -5.72
N GLY A 127 8.93 12.93 -5.57
CA GLY A 127 8.96 14.31 -6.03
C GLY A 127 10.04 14.45 -7.10
N ALA A 128 9.78 15.16 -8.19
CA ALA A 128 10.75 15.32 -9.26
C ALA A 128 10.62 16.68 -9.94
N GLN A 129 11.73 17.20 -10.48
CA GLN A 129 11.80 18.44 -11.23
C GLN A 129 11.91 18.11 -12.74
N GLU A 130 10.80 17.63 -13.33
CA GLU A 130 10.67 17.36 -14.77
C GLU A 130 11.69 16.35 -15.33
N ILE A 131 12.08 15.33 -14.54
CA ILE A 131 12.93 14.24 -15.03
C ILE A 131 12.16 13.36 -16.04
N SER A 132 12.89 12.67 -16.93
CA SER A 132 12.28 11.77 -17.90
C SER A 132 11.69 10.51 -17.27
N GLU A 133 10.73 9.87 -17.94
CA GLU A 133 10.20 8.57 -17.51
C GLU A 133 11.29 7.48 -17.56
N GLU A 134 12.25 7.60 -18.48
CA GLU A 134 13.39 6.69 -18.62
C GLU A 134 14.32 6.80 -17.42
N ASP A 135 14.64 8.01 -16.96
CA ASP A 135 15.44 8.25 -15.75
C ASP A 135 14.71 7.78 -14.49
N MET A 136 13.40 7.99 -14.42
CA MET A 136 12.60 7.48 -13.31
C MET A 136 12.64 5.95 -13.22
N LEU A 137 12.50 5.25 -14.34
CA LEU A 137 12.60 3.78 -14.39
C LEU A 137 14.01 3.30 -14.03
N ALA A 138 15.05 4.01 -14.50
CA ALA A 138 16.43 3.72 -14.14
C ALA A 138 16.66 3.91 -12.63
N ALA A 139 16.15 4.99 -12.03
CA ALA A 139 16.21 5.23 -10.59
C ALA A 139 15.51 4.13 -9.78
N MET A 140 14.32 3.69 -10.22
CA MET A 140 13.59 2.59 -9.57
C MET A 140 14.38 1.28 -9.65
N THR A 141 14.99 0.96 -10.79
CA THR A 141 15.82 -0.23 -10.96
C THR A 141 17.06 -0.17 -10.06
N PHE A 142 17.72 0.97 -10.02
CA PHE A 142 18.88 1.21 -9.15
C PHE A 142 18.52 1.04 -7.67
N GLY A 143 17.39 1.57 -7.25
CA GLY A 143 16.91 1.45 -5.88
C GLY A 143 16.46 0.02 -5.52
N GLN A 144 15.91 -0.75 -6.48
CA GLN A 144 15.56 -2.15 -6.25
C GLN A 144 16.79 -3.02 -5.96
N GLU A 145 17.93 -2.76 -6.60
CA GLU A 145 19.18 -3.45 -6.27
C GLU A 145 19.66 -3.14 -4.84
N ALA A 146 19.50 -1.88 -4.40
CA ALA A 146 19.80 -1.51 -3.01
C ALA A 146 18.84 -2.17 -2.02
N ILE A 147 17.54 -2.22 -2.31
CA ILE A 147 16.54 -2.93 -1.48
C ILE A 147 16.92 -4.40 -1.34
N LYS A 148 17.30 -5.05 -2.44
CA LYS A 148 17.73 -6.45 -2.42
C LYS A 148 18.91 -6.68 -1.49
N ALA A 149 19.95 -5.84 -1.56
CA ALA A 149 21.10 -5.93 -0.67
C ALA A 149 20.70 -5.79 0.81
N PHE A 150 19.84 -4.82 1.15
CA PHE A 150 19.35 -4.66 2.51
C PHE A 150 18.46 -5.81 2.98
N CYS A 151 17.71 -6.46 2.09
CA CYS A 151 16.95 -7.67 2.41
C CYS A 151 17.88 -8.87 2.67
N GLU A 152 18.97 -9.01 1.92
CA GLU A 152 19.99 -10.03 2.15
C GLU A 152 20.66 -9.85 3.52
N GLU A 153 21.05 -8.64 3.89
CA GLU A 153 21.60 -8.32 5.21
C GLU A 153 20.62 -8.59 6.36
N GLN A 154 19.34 -8.24 6.21
CA GLN A 154 18.31 -8.59 7.20
C GLN A 154 18.16 -10.11 7.35
N SER A 155 18.24 -10.86 6.25
CA SER A 155 18.18 -12.33 6.27
C SER A 155 19.37 -12.94 6.97
N ALA A 156 20.59 -12.41 6.76
CA ALA A 156 21.79 -12.81 7.46
C ALA A 156 21.69 -12.54 8.97
N PHE A 157 21.25 -11.33 9.34
CA PHE A 157 20.99 -10.98 10.74
C PHE A 157 19.97 -11.92 11.40
N LEU A 158 18.88 -12.23 10.71
CA LEU A 158 17.86 -13.14 11.23
C LEU A 158 18.40 -14.55 11.46
N ALA A 159 19.28 -15.02 10.57
CA ALA A 159 19.96 -16.32 10.75
C ALA A 159 20.87 -16.36 11.99
N GLU A 160 21.50 -15.23 12.34
CA GLU A 160 22.29 -15.11 13.58
C GLU A 160 21.41 -15.08 14.83
N VAL A 161 20.30 -14.32 14.77
CA VAL A 161 19.35 -14.21 15.91
C VAL A 161 18.64 -15.55 16.16
N ALA A 162 18.36 -16.30 15.08
CA ALA A 162 17.66 -17.59 15.09
C ALA A 162 16.43 -17.59 16.02
N PRO A 163 15.42 -16.75 15.74
CA PRO A 163 14.25 -16.63 16.61
C PRO A 163 13.47 -17.96 16.68
N GLU A 164 12.87 -18.22 17.83
CA GLU A 164 12.03 -19.38 18.00
C GLU A 164 10.77 -19.26 17.10
N PRO A 165 10.46 -20.26 16.27
CA PRO A 165 9.24 -20.24 15.47
C PRO A 165 7.99 -20.16 16.35
N ARG A 166 7.02 -19.37 15.89
CA ARG A 166 5.69 -19.29 16.52
C ARG A 166 4.62 -19.63 15.50
N GLU A 167 3.62 -20.36 15.95
CA GLU A 167 2.41 -20.59 15.17
C GLU A 167 1.39 -19.50 15.47
N TRP A 168 0.85 -18.92 14.40
CA TRP A 168 -0.17 -17.91 14.47
C TRP A 168 -1.45 -18.42 13.82
N PRO A 169 -2.62 -18.15 14.40
CA PRO A 169 -3.87 -18.53 13.78
C PRO A 169 -4.09 -17.70 12.49
N VAL A 170 -4.12 -18.39 11.37
CA VAL A 170 -4.48 -17.81 10.08
C VAL A 170 -5.81 -18.42 9.67
N HIS A 171 -6.80 -17.57 9.42
CA HIS A 171 -8.12 -18.01 8.98
C HIS A 171 -8.06 -18.46 7.52
N VAL A 172 -8.57 -19.64 7.24
CA VAL A 172 -8.70 -20.18 5.89
C VAL A 172 -10.19 -20.37 5.60
N ALA A 173 -10.67 -19.70 4.55
CA ALA A 173 -12.04 -19.86 4.10
C ALA A 173 -12.28 -21.29 3.56
N ASP A 174 -13.50 -21.80 3.69
CA ASP A 174 -13.87 -23.08 3.12
C ASP A 174 -13.79 -23.02 1.58
N PRO A 175 -13.02 -23.90 0.91
CA PRO A 175 -12.87 -23.90 -0.54
C PRO A 175 -14.18 -24.05 -1.32
N SER A 176 -15.21 -24.63 -0.70
CA SER A 176 -16.53 -24.79 -1.32
C SER A 176 -17.21 -23.45 -1.60
N ILE A 177 -16.87 -22.39 -0.85
CA ILE A 177 -17.43 -21.05 -1.05
C ILE A 177 -17.05 -20.50 -2.43
N ALA A 178 -15.77 -20.54 -2.76
CA ALA A 178 -15.26 -20.10 -4.05
C ALA A 178 -15.88 -20.90 -5.21
N ALA A 179 -15.92 -22.24 -5.08
CA ALA A 179 -16.49 -23.13 -6.10
C ALA A 179 -17.99 -22.88 -6.39
N ARG A 180 -18.74 -22.40 -5.38
CA ARG A 180 -20.18 -22.05 -5.54
C ARG A 180 -20.40 -20.66 -6.10
N ILE A 181 -19.44 -19.74 -5.94
CA ILE A 181 -19.53 -18.35 -6.38
C ILE A 181 -18.95 -18.16 -7.79
N GLU A 182 -17.88 -18.88 -8.14
CA GLU A 182 -17.19 -18.78 -9.43
C GLU A 182 -18.13 -18.91 -10.66
N PRO A 183 -19.14 -19.79 -10.69
CA PRO A 183 -20.05 -19.91 -11.85
C PRO A 183 -20.82 -18.63 -12.19
N PHE A 184 -20.89 -17.66 -11.30
CA PHE A 184 -21.58 -16.38 -11.52
C PHE A 184 -20.70 -15.30 -12.16
N PHE A 185 -19.51 -15.65 -12.65
CA PHE A 185 -18.56 -14.71 -13.27
C PHE A 185 -19.18 -13.95 -14.45
N ASP A 186 -19.86 -14.66 -15.37
CA ASP A 186 -20.48 -14.05 -16.55
C ASP A 186 -21.66 -13.12 -16.17
N ALA A 187 -22.44 -13.52 -15.17
CA ALA A 187 -23.53 -12.71 -14.64
C ALA A 187 -23.00 -11.43 -13.98
N MET A 188 -21.91 -11.54 -13.22
CA MET A 188 -21.21 -10.41 -12.62
C MET A 188 -20.65 -9.48 -13.69
N SER A 189 -20.02 -10.02 -14.71
CA SER A 189 -19.49 -9.25 -15.85
C SER A 189 -20.60 -8.50 -16.60
N ALA A 190 -21.77 -9.11 -16.76
CA ALA A 190 -22.93 -8.46 -17.36
C ALA A 190 -23.49 -7.32 -16.48
N ALA A 191 -23.57 -7.52 -15.17
CA ALA A 191 -24.02 -6.50 -14.23
C ALA A 191 -23.11 -5.27 -14.20
N LEU A 192 -21.80 -5.47 -14.42
CA LEU A 192 -20.77 -4.43 -14.41
C LEU A 192 -20.76 -3.55 -15.68
N LYS A 193 -21.41 -3.94 -16.78
CA LYS A 193 -21.41 -3.19 -18.05
C LYS A 193 -22.33 -1.97 -18.09
N ASP A 194 -23.08 -1.68 -17.04
CA ASP A 194 -23.95 -0.50 -17.02
C ASP A 194 -23.12 0.77 -16.80
N ALA A 195 -23.23 1.71 -17.73
CA ALA A 195 -22.49 2.98 -17.67
C ALA A 195 -22.94 3.88 -16.51
N ASP A 196 -24.24 3.82 -16.14
CA ASP A 196 -24.74 4.53 -14.95
C ASP A 196 -24.25 3.86 -13.67
N LYS A 197 -23.56 4.64 -12.83
CA LYS A 197 -22.98 4.15 -11.58
C LYS A 197 -24.03 3.57 -10.63
N HIS A 198 -25.17 4.21 -10.48
CA HIS A 198 -26.19 3.80 -9.51
C HIS A 198 -26.91 2.55 -9.98
N ALA A 199 -27.26 2.49 -11.27
CA ALA A 199 -27.87 1.31 -11.88
C ALA A 199 -26.92 0.10 -11.83
N ARG A 200 -25.65 0.31 -12.13
CA ARG A 200 -24.62 -0.72 -12.04
C ARG A 200 -24.49 -1.27 -10.62
N MET A 201 -24.35 -0.37 -9.61
CA MET A 201 -24.25 -0.80 -8.20
C MET A 201 -25.49 -1.58 -7.76
N ALA A 202 -26.69 -1.13 -8.12
CA ALA A 202 -27.92 -1.83 -7.79
C ALA A 202 -27.96 -3.25 -8.37
N LYS A 203 -27.57 -3.44 -9.64
CA LYS A 203 -27.50 -4.75 -10.30
C LYS A 203 -26.47 -5.67 -9.63
N VAL A 204 -25.31 -5.15 -9.26
CA VAL A 204 -24.27 -5.92 -8.58
C VAL A 204 -24.72 -6.33 -7.17
N ASP A 205 -25.36 -5.44 -6.43
CA ASP A 205 -25.86 -5.72 -5.09
C ASP A 205 -27.01 -6.73 -5.11
N GLU A 206 -27.94 -6.62 -6.07
CA GLU A 206 -29.02 -7.57 -6.29
C GLU A 206 -28.48 -8.97 -6.64
N LEU A 207 -27.49 -9.05 -7.54
CA LEU A 207 -26.83 -10.31 -7.89
C LEU A 207 -26.15 -10.94 -6.68
N LYS A 208 -25.39 -10.15 -5.91
CA LYS A 208 -24.72 -10.64 -4.68
C LYS A 208 -25.72 -11.14 -3.65
N ALA A 209 -26.85 -10.44 -3.47
CA ALA A 209 -27.92 -10.86 -2.56
C ALA A 209 -28.53 -12.18 -3.04
N SER A 210 -28.86 -12.28 -4.31
CA SER A 210 -29.40 -13.51 -4.93
C SER A 210 -28.47 -14.71 -4.76
N ILE A 211 -27.17 -14.54 -4.99
CA ILE A 211 -26.17 -15.60 -4.81
C ILE A 211 -26.16 -16.04 -3.33
N LYS A 212 -26.11 -15.08 -2.39
CA LYS A 212 -26.14 -15.40 -0.95
C LYS A 212 -27.38 -16.19 -0.53
N GLU A 213 -28.53 -15.84 -1.06
CA GLU A 213 -29.79 -16.49 -0.68
C GLU A 213 -29.97 -17.86 -1.31
N ASN A 214 -29.58 -18.03 -2.59
CA ASN A 214 -29.83 -19.24 -3.34
C ASN A 214 -28.74 -20.30 -3.17
N GLU A 215 -27.48 -19.89 -3.01
CA GLU A 215 -26.34 -20.81 -2.92
C GLU A 215 -25.99 -21.21 -1.51
N PHE A 216 -26.43 -20.45 -0.49
CA PHE A 216 -26.03 -20.69 0.92
C PHE A 216 -27.25 -20.77 1.83
N THR A 217 -27.27 -21.78 2.68
CA THR A 217 -28.29 -21.92 3.73
C THR A 217 -28.16 -20.81 4.79
N GLU A 218 -29.18 -20.65 5.61
CA GLU A 218 -29.16 -19.67 6.71
C GLU A 218 -28.03 -19.97 7.72
N GLU A 219 -27.80 -21.24 8.01
CA GLU A 219 -26.74 -21.70 8.90
C GLU A 219 -25.34 -21.40 8.31
N GLU A 220 -25.13 -21.66 7.02
CA GLU A 220 -23.87 -21.35 6.32
C GLU A 220 -23.63 -19.84 6.26
N ARG A 221 -24.65 -19.04 6.00
CA ARG A 221 -24.54 -17.57 6.02
C ARG A 221 -24.18 -17.04 7.41
N ALA A 222 -24.67 -17.67 8.46
CA ALA A 222 -24.31 -17.31 9.82
C ALA A 222 -22.87 -17.69 10.16
N ALA A 223 -22.41 -18.86 9.68
CA ALA A 223 -21.07 -19.37 9.94
C ALA A 223 -19.99 -18.70 9.06
N TRP A 224 -20.28 -18.51 7.76
CA TRP A 224 -19.30 -18.10 6.73
C TRP A 224 -19.58 -16.72 6.14
N GLY A 225 -20.40 -15.90 6.76
CA GLY A 225 -20.87 -14.63 6.20
C GLY A 225 -19.76 -13.68 5.76
N SER A 226 -18.65 -13.62 6.51
CA SER A 226 -17.48 -12.82 6.16
C SER A 226 -16.74 -13.35 4.93
N ASP A 227 -16.63 -14.66 4.81
CA ASP A 227 -15.88 -15.33 3.74
C ASP A 227 -16.69 -15.29 2.43
N ILE A 228 -17.99 -15.50 2.51
CA ILE A 228 -18.91 -15.31 1.38
C ILE A 228 -18.85 -13.87 0.86
N ALA A 229 -18.84 -12.88 1.76
CA ALA A 229 -18.74 -11.48 1.37
C ALA A 229 -17.39 -11.15 0.71
N ALA A 230 -16.30 -11.70 1.23
CA ALA A 230 -14.97 -11.54 0.67
C ALA A 230 -14.87 -12.17 -0.72
N GLU A 231 -15.41 -13.37 -0.92
CA GLU A 231 -15.37 -14.06 -2.20
C GLU A 231 -16.24 -13.37 -3.27
N LEU A 232 -17.42 -12.90 -2.90
CA LEU A 232 -18.25 -12.09 -3.80
C LEU A 232 -17.59 -10.78 -4.21
N LYS A 233 -16.80 -10.17 -3.33
CA LYS A 233 -16.00 -8.99 -3.66
C LYS A 233 -14.81 -9.35 -4.56
N SER A 234 -14.23 -10.52 -4.37
CA SER A 234 -13.18 -11.07 -5.22
C SER A 234 -13.70 -11.32 -6.64
N LEU A 235 -14.85 -11.96 -6.77
CA LEU A 235 -15.54 -12.17 -8.05
C LEU A 235 -15.78 -10.85 -8.79
N GLU A 236 -16.34 -9.84 -8.12
CA GLU A 236 -16.57 -8.50 -8.69
C GLU A 236 -15.27 -7.88 -9.19
N LYS A 237 -14.20 -7.95 -8.37
CA LYS A 237 -12.87 -7.43 -8.73
C LYS A 237 -12.32 -8.13 -9.97
N HIS A 238 -12.41 -9.46 -10.03
CA HIS A 238 -11.90 -10.24 -11.16
C HIS A 238 -12.70 -9.97 -12.43
N ALA A 239 -14.02 -9.95 -12.36
CA ALA A 239 -14.89 -9.63 -13.49
C ALA A 239 -14.63 -8.20 -14.02
N MET A 240 -14.49 -7.21 -13.14
CA MET A 240 -14.16 -5.84 -13.52
C MET A 240 -12.81 -5.76 -14.23
N ARG A 241 -11.78 -6.43 -13.70
CA ARG A 241 -10.45 -6.44 -14.31
C ARG A 241 -10.44 -7.13 -15.67
N ALA A 242 -11.09 -8.28 -15.79
CA ALA A 242 -11.20 -8.99 -17.04
C ALA A 242 -11.89 -8.12 -18.10
N MET A 243 -13.03 -7.50 -17.76
CA MET A 243 -13.74 -6.59 -18.63
C MET A 243 -12.85 -5.47 -19.18
N VAL A 244 -12.10 -4.78 -18.29
CA VAL A 244 -11.21 -3.68 -18.70
C VAL A 244 -10.06 -4.17 -19.58
N ILE A 245 -9.48 -5.34 -19.28
CA ILE A 245 -8.40 -5.92 -20.08
C ILE A 245 -8.87 -6.34 -21.46
N GLU A 246 -10.05 -6.97 -21.55
CA GLU A 246 -10.58 -7.50 -22.79
C GLU A 246 -11.15 -6.41 -23.73
N THR A 247 -11.80 -5.39 -23.16
CA THR A 247 -12.50 -4.37 -23.95
C THR A 247 -11.72 -3.07 -24.09
N GLY A 248 -10.78 -2.78 -23.21
CA GLY A 248 -10.13 -1.47 -23.08
C GLY A 248 -11.04 -0.38 -22.52
N GLU A 249 -12.27 -0.73 -22.11
CA GLU A 249 -13.26 0.20 -21.57
C GLU A 249 -13.36 0.09 -20.04
N ARG A 250 -13.45 1.24 -19.39
CA ARG A 250 -13.71 1.32 -17.95
C ARG A 250 -15.19 1.08 -17.67
N ALA A 251 -15.52 0.80 -16.41
CA ALA A 251 -16.90 0.55 -15.98
C ALA A 251 -17.90 1.70 -16.28
N ASP A 252 -17.43 2.90 -16.48
CA ASP A 252 -18.24 4.08 -16.86
C ASP A 252 -18.23 4.36 -18.38
N GLY A 253 -17.74 3.42 -19.19
CA GLY A 253 -17.70 3.50 -20.65
C GLY A 253 -16.56 4.33 -21.21
N ARG A 254 -15.67 4.90 -20.39
CA ARG A 254 -14.50 5.63 -20.88
C ARG A 254 -13.39 4.68 -21.34
N THR A 255 -12.63 5.11 -22.32
CA THR A 255 -11.39 4.44 -22.73
C THR A 255 -10.28 4.62 -21.69
N SER A 256 -9.17 3.88 -21.84
CA SER A 256 -8.02 3.97 -20.92
C SER A 256 -7.36 5.35 -20.91
N THR A 257 -7.44 6.09 -22.01
CA THR A 257 -6.83 7.43 -22.18
C THR A 257 -7.80 8.60 -21.95
N GLU A 258 -9.09 8.32 -21.84
CA GLU A 258 -10.12 9.34 -21.68
C GLU A 258 -10.17 9.86 -20.24
N ILE A 259 -10.07 11.18 -20.09
CA ILE A 259 -10.14 11.86 -18.79
C ILE A 259 -11.62 12.08 -18.40
N ARG A 260 -11.94 11.93 -17.12
CA ARG A 260 -13.27 12.21 -16.59
C ARG A 260 -13.63 13.70 -16.80
N PRO A 261 -14.86 14.01 -17.27
CA PRO A 261 -15.31 15.40 -17.38
C PRO A 261 -15.18 16.12 -16.04
N LEU A 262 -14.52 17.28 -16.05
CA LEU A 262 -14.37 18.15 -14.90
C LEU A 262 -15.37 19.31 -15.01
N HIS A 263 -16.09 19.58 -13.93
CA HIS A 263 -16.95 20.74 -13.80
C HIS A 263 -16.37 21.68 -12.77
N ILE A 264 -15.92 22.87 -13.22
CA ILE A 264 -15.27 23.88 -12.37
C ILE A 264 -16.06 25.18 -12.49
N VAL A 265 -16.45 25.72 -11.34
CA VAL A 265 -17.14 27.01 -11.26
C VAL A 265 -16.38 27.92 -10.33
N ALA A 266 -15.84 29.01 -10.87
CA ALA A 266 -15.20 30.06 -10.09
C ALA A 266 -16.21 31.11 -9.62
N GLY A 267 -16.03 31.68 -8.43
CA GLY A 267 -16.92 32.71 -7.89
C GLY A 267 -18.29 32.21 -7.47
N TYR A 268 -18.43 30.91 -7.15
CA TYR A 268 -19.70 30.28 -6.79
C TYR A 268 -20.28 30.82 -5.47
N LEU A 269 -19.43 31.06 -4.49
CA LEU A 269 -19.83 31.61 -3.18
C LEU A 269 -19.51 33.12 -3.07
N PRO A 270 -20.49 34.00 -2.76
CA PRO A 270 -20.33 35.44 -2.94
C PRO A 270 -19.59 36.16 -1.81
N ARG A 271 -19.21 35.55 -0.73
CA ARG A 271 -18.61 36.25 0.45
C ARG A 271 -17.47 35.48 1.10
N VAL A 272 -16.74 34.71 0.33
CA VAL A 272 -15.59 33.91 0.81
C VAL A 272 -14.31 34.45 0.19
N HIS A 273 -13.18 34.17 0.84
CA HIS A 273 -11.86 34.52 0.35
C HIS A 273 -11.41 33.49 -0.70
N GLY A 274 -12.01 33.52 -1.86
CA GLY A 274 -11.78 32.59 -2.97
C GLY A 274 -12.83 31.46 -3.04
N SER A 275 -13.38 31.26 -4.19
CA SER A 275 -14.31 30.17 -4.49
C SER A 275 -14.27 29.82 -5.99
#